data_6cddfe23cfcf0f39ca72218e85d3ae91
#
_entry.id   6cddfe23cfcf0f39ca72218e85d3ae91
#
_cell.length_a   1.000
_cell.length_b   1.000
_cell.length_c   1.000
_cell.angle_alpha   90.00
_cell.angle_beta   90.00
_cell.angle_gamma   90.00
#
_symmetry.space_group_name_H-M   'P 1'
#
loop_
_entity.id
_entity.type
_entity.pdbx_description
1 polymer ?
#
loop_
_entity_poly.entity_id
_entity_poly.type
_entity_poly.pdbx_seq_one_letter_code
_entity_poly.pdbx_strand_id
1 'polypeptide(L)'
;MSSPVRVLAAGALAGWAAAKLLRRAPYSFEGKTVLVTGGSRGLGLVLARDLAAEGAKVAICARDPEALERARAALERIGASVLALTADVKDRDSVRRLVAAVTERLGAIDVLVNNAGVIEVGPVETMAVADYEEAMATNFWGMVYPTLEVLPSMRERGDGRIVNITSIGGKLGIPHLLPYSASKFAALGFSQGLRVEVAGDGVKVTTAIPGLMRTGSPRNAIFRGRHRAEYAWFSIGDSLPGLSVSADEAARRFNQIAPAEGSSA
;
A
#
# COMPACT_ATOMS: atom_id res chain seq x y z
N MET A 1 -20.60 7.13 -54.01
CA MET A 1 -19.18 7.25 -53.58
C MET A 1 -19.15 7.60 -52.11
N SER A 2 -18.79 6.69 -51.24
CA SER A 2 -18.66 6.92 -49.80
C SER A 2 -17.32 7.67 -49.59
N SER A 3 -17.40 8.87 -49.03
CA SER A 3 -16.24 9.71 -48.71
C SER A 3 -15.25 8.95 -47.79
N PRO A 4 -13.99 8.86 -48.08
CA PRO A 4 -12.95 8.20 -47.21
C PRO A 4 -12.96 8.76 -45.78
N VAL A 5 -13.37 10.00 -45.60
CA VAL A 5 -13.53 10.64 -44.25
C VAL A 5 -14.62 9.97 -43.42
N ARG A 6 -15.73 9.51 -44.06
CA ARG A 6 -16.81 8.80 -43.32
C ARG A 6 -16.37 7.40 -42.87
N VAL A 7 -15.53 6.72 -43.63
CA VAL A 7 -15.00 5.39 -43.28
C VAL A 7 -14.01 5.51 -42.12
N LEU A 8 -13.13 6.52 -42.15
CA LEU A 8 -12.19 6.79 -41.05
C LEU A 8 -12.89 7.23 -39.77
N ALA A 9 -13.92 8.05 -39.87
CA ALA A 9 -14.72 8.47 -38.70
C ALA A 9 -15.49 7.31 -38.08
N ALA A 10 -16.09 6.44 -38.89
CA ALA A 10 -16.77 5.22 -38.42
C ALA A 10 -15.80 4.24 -37.76
N GLY A 11 -14.59 4.06 -38.32
CA GLY A 11 -13.54 3.22 -37.74
C GLY A 11 -13.02 3.76 -36.39
N ALA A 12 -12.84 5.08 -36.27
CA ALA A 12 -12.45 5.73 -35.03
C ALA A 12 -13.53 5.63 -33.96
N LEU A 13 -14.79 5.79 -34.31
CA LEU A 13 -15.94 5.63 -33.39
C LEU A 13 -16.11 4.17 -32.95
N ALA A 14 -15.97 3.21 -33.86
CA ALA A 14 -16.02 1.79 -33.53
C ALA A 14 -14.82 1.38 -32.64
N GLY A 15 -13.62 1.89 -32.93
CA GLY A 15 -12.43 1.67 -32.10
C GLY A 15 -12.58 2.30 -30.70
N TRP A 16 -13.16 3.51 -30.61
CA TRP A 16 -13.44 4.16 -29.33
C TRP A 16 -14.56 3.44 -28.55
N ALA A 17 -15.61 2.99 -29.22
CA ALA A 17 -16.68 2.20 -28.59
C ALA A 17 -16.19 0.82 -28.14
N ALA A 18 -15.35 0.14 -28.94
CA ALA A 18 -14.68 -1.10 -28.55
C ALA A 18 -13.73 -0.90 -27.37
N ALA A 19 -12.93 0.17 -27.36
CA ALA A 19 -12.07 0.53 -26.22
C ALA A 19 -12.88 0.88 -24.97
N LYS A 20 -14.07 1.44 -25.11
CA LYS A 20 -14.98 1.74 -23.99
C LYS A 20 -15.68 0.48 -23.47
N LEU A 21 -16.04 -0.46 -24.34
CA LEU A 21 -16.55 -1.78 -23.99
C LEU A 21 -15.50 -2.70 -23.37
N LEU A 22 -14.23 -2.50 -23.74
CA LEU A 22 -13.07 -3.19 -23.16
C LEU A 22 -12.59 -2.54 -21.86
N ARG A 23 -13.11 -1.38 -21.44
CA ARG A 23 -12.92 -0.85 -20.11
C ARG A 23 -13.64 -1.74 -19.12
N ARG A 24 -12.87 -2.63 -18.52
CA ARG A 24 -13.33 -3.52 -17.46
C ARG A 24 -13.89 -2.70 -16.30
N ALA A 25 -14.96 -3.20 -15.70
CA ALA A 25 -15.54 -2.58 -14.51
C ALA A 25 -14.47 -2.43 -13.43
N PRO A 26 -14.42 -1.29 -12.71
CA PRO A 26 -13.53 -1.15 -11.56
C PRO A 26 -13.83 -2.26 -10.56
N TYR A 27 -12.80 -2.70 -9.83
CA TYR A 27 -12.97 -3.67 -8.77
C TYR A 27 -13.89 -3.13 -7.69
N SER A 28 -14.91 -3.89 -7.33
CA SER A 28 -15.80 -3.53 -6.22
C SER A 28 -15.24 -4.01 -4.90
N PHE A 29 -15.11 -3.10 -3.93
CA PHE A 29 -14.74 -3.43 -2.56
C PHE A 29 -15.96 -3.76 -1.69
N GLU A 30 -17.18 -3.63 -2.19
CA GLU A 30 -18.42 -3.92 -1.46
C GLU A 30 -18.40 -5.34 -0.89
N GLY A 31 -18.52 -5.46 0.45
CA GLY A 31 -18.50 -6.72 1.19
C GLY A 31 -17.16 -7.44 1.25
N LYS A 32 -16.11 -6.94 0.60
CA LYS A 32 -14.76 -7.54 0.59
C LYS A 32 -14.05 -7.33 1.92
N THR A 33 -13.36 -8.36 2.40
CA THR A 33 -12.51 -8.28 3.59
C THR A 33 -11.14 -7.73 3.22
N VAL A 34 -10.79 -6.59 3.79
CA VAL A 34 -9.54 -5.88 3.53
C VAL A 34 -8.70 -5.77 4.80
N LEU A 35 -7.44 -6.21 4.76
CA LEU A 35 -6.46 -6.00 5.83
C LEU A 35 -5.46 -4.92 5.41
N VAL A 36 -5.37 -3.83 6.20
CA VAL A 36 -4.40 -2.74 6.00
C VAL A 36 -3.38 -2.75 7.13
N THR A 37 -2.12 -3.06 6.81
CA THR A 37 -1.03 -2.96 7.80
C THR A 37 -0.58 -1.51 7.97
N GLY A 38 -0.24 -1.11 9.20
CA GLY A 38 0.12 0.28 9.50
C GLY A 38 -1.05 1.26 9.35
N GLY A 39 -2.28 0.81 9.67
CA GLY A 39 -3.52 1.56 9.46
C GLY A 39 -3.83 2.63 10.51
N SER A 40 -2.96 2.85 11.51
CA SER A 40 -3.23 3.80 12.61
C SER A 40 -2.99 5.27 12.26
N ARG A 41 -2.32 5.57 11.14
CA ARG A 41 -1.97 6.94 10.71
C ARG A 41 -1.59 7.03 9.23
N GLY A 42 -1.39 8.26 8.76
CA GLY A 42 -0.86 8.54 7.42
C GLY A 42 -1.67 7.90 6.31
N LEU A 43 -0.98 7.39 5.28
CA LEU A 43 -1.60 6.78 4.11
C LEU A 43 -2.48 5.57 4.49
N GLY A 44 -2.03 4.72 5.42
CA GLY A 44 -2.79 3.54 5.84
C GLY A 44 -4.15 3.88 6.44
N LEU A 45 -4.24 4.94 7.25
CA LEU A 45 -5.50 5.40 7.81
C LEU A 45 -6.43 5.98 6.74
N VAL A 46 -5.88 6.73 5.77
CA VAL A 46 -6.66 7.28 4.66
C VAL A 46 -7.21 6.16 3.77
N LEU A 47 -6.37 5.17 3.45
CA LEU A 47 -6.79 3.98 2.70
C LEU A 47 -7.89 3.20 3.43
N ALA A 48 -7.75 2.99 4.74
CA ALA A 48 -8.76 2.31 5.54
C ALA A 48 -10.11 3.04 5.52
N ARG A 49 -10.08 4.37 5.61
CA ARG A 49 -11.27 5.22 5.50
C ARG A 49 -11.95 5.09 4.14
N ASP A 50 -11.18 5.23 3.07
CA ASP A 50 -11.71 5.24 1.71
C ASP A 50 -12.26 3.85 1.33
N LEU A 51 -11.56 2.78 1.70
CA LEU A 51 -12.03 1.40 1.50
C LEU A 51 -13.32 1.10 2.29
N ALA A 52 -13.41 1.57 3.53
CA ALA A 52 -14.64 1.44 4.31
C ALA A 52 -15.82 2.22 3.67
N ALA A 53 -15.56 3.41 3.12
CA ALA A 53 -16.56 4.19 2.39
C ALA A 53 -17.04 3.50 1.09
N GLU A 54 -16.21 2.61 0.51
CA GLU A 54 -16.56 1.77 -0.64
C GLU A 54 -17.23 0.43 -0.23
N GLY A 55 -17.65 0.29 1.04
CA GLY A 55 -18.39 -0.88 1.53
C GLY A 55 -17.52 -2.08 1.93
N ALA A 56 -16.20 -1.91 2.05
CA ALA A 56 -15.31 -2.99 2.49
C ALA A 56 -15.46 -3.25 4.01
N LYS A 57 -15.29 -4.51 4.40
CA LYS A 57 -15.04 -4.93 5.79
C LYS A 57 -13.55 -4.73 6.09
N VAL A 58 -13.21 -3.64 6.75
CA VAL A 58 -11.81 -3.24 6.93
C VAL A 58 -11.25 -3.70 8.28
N ALA A 59 -10.09 -4.36 8.24
CA ALA A 59 -9.23 -4.56 9.40
C ALA A 59 -7.99 -3.67 9.28
N ILE A 60 -7.60 -3.03 10.38
CA ILE A 60 -6.35 -2.27 10.49
C ILE A 60 -5.47 -2.85 11.59
N CYS A 61 -4.16 -2.82 11.41
CA CYS A 61 -3.23 -3.14 12.48
C CYS A 61 -2.13 -2.10 12.65
N ALA A 62 -1.62 -1.99 13.87
CA ALA A 62 -0.44 -1.21 14.23
C ALA A 62 0.16 -1.74 15.54
N ARG A 63 1.40 -1.34 15.85
CA ARG A 63 2.11 -1.74 17.08
C ARG A 63 1.62 -0.97 18.33
N ASP A 64 1.32 0.30 18.14
CA ASP A 64 0.89 1.20 19.21
C ASP A 64 -0.64 1.09 19.41
N PRO A 65 -1.11 0.53 20.53
CA PRO A 65 -2.52 0.32 20.80
C PRO A 65 -3.28 1.64 20.97
N GLU A 66 -2.65 2.68 21.51
CA GLU A 66 -3.31 3.98 21.69
C GLU A 66 -3.51 4.69 20.36
N ALA A 67 -2.49 4.67 19.47
CA ALA A 67 -2.62 5.23 18.12
C ALA A 67 -3.66 4.46 17.30
N LEU A 68 -3.74 3.15 17.50
CA LEU A 68 -4.71 2.29 16.83
C LEU A 68 -6.15 2.58 17.31
N GLU A 69 -6.34 2.77 18.61
CA GLU A 69 -7.64 3.13 19.18
C GLU A 69 -8.10 4.52 18.73
N ARG A 70 -7.20 5.51 18.69
CA ARG A 70 -7.51 6.83 18.10
C ARG A 70 -7.94 6.73 16.64
N ALA A 71 -7.29 5.87 15.85
CA ALA A 71 -7.65 5.63 14.44
C ALA A 71 -9.03 4.98 14.34
N ARG A 72 -9.31 3.95 15.13
CA ARG A 72 -10.62 3.29 15.19
C ARG A 72 -11.72 4.29 15.50
N ALA A 73 -11.56 5.07 16.58
CA ALA A 73 -12.54 6.08 16.98
C ALA A 73 -12.73 7.18 15.92
N ALA A 74 -11.67 7.54 15.18
CA ALA A 74 -11.77 8.51 14.08
C ALA A 74 -12.58 7.95 12.89
N LEU A 75 -12.40 6.67 12.56
CA LEU A 75 -13.16 6.01 11.51
C LEU A 75 -14.63 5.79 11.90
N GLU A 76 -14.91 5.41 13.13
CA GLU A 76 -16.27 5.25 13.64
C GLU A 76 -17.08 6.55 13.62
N ARG A 77 -16.45 7.71 13.91
CA ARG A 77 -17.12 9.03 13.84
C ARG A 77 -17.64 9.39 12.45
N ILE A 78 -17.08 8.79 11.41
CA ILE A 78 -17.54 8.98 10.02
C ILE A 78 -18.39 7.80 9.52
N GLY A 79 -18.85 6.93 10.46
CA GLY A 79 -19.74 5.81 10.15
C GLY A 79 -19.04 4.55 9.65
N ALA A 80 -17.71 4.49 9.62
CA ALA A 80 -16.97 3.31 9.22
C ALA A 80 -16.82 2.33 10.39
N SER A 81 -17.26 1.08 10.22
CA SER A 81 -16.97 0.00 11.18
C SER A 81 -15.66 -0.68 10.80
N VAL A 82 -14.69 -0.65 11.70
CA VAL A 82 -13.33 -1.14 11.43
C VAL A 82 -12.87 -2.07 12.55
N LEU A 83 -12.33 -3.23 12.19
CA LEU A 83 -11.65 -4.13 13.11
C LEU A 83 -10.22 -3.64 13.34
N ALA A 84 -9.91 -3.20 14.57
CA ALA A 84 -8.59 -2.73 14.95
C ALA A 84 -7.88 -3.76 15.82
N LEU A 85 -6.69 -4.23 15.40
CA LEU A 85 -5.93 -5.28 16.07
C LEU A 85 -4.47 -4.87 16.27
N THR A 86 -3.97 -4.95 17.50
CA THR A 86 -2.56 -4.69 17.78
C THR A 86 -1.71 -5.82 17.23
N ALA A 87 -0.75 -5.49 16.35
CA ALA A 87 0.20 -6.46 15.81
C ALA A 87 1.51 -5.78 15.40
N ASP A 88 2.63 -6.50 15.58
CA ASP A 88 3.93 -6.13 15.01
C ASP A 88 4.17 -6.95 13.73
N VAL A 89 4.24 -6.26 12.59
CA VAL A 89 4.48 -6.92 11.29
C VAL A 89 5.88 -7.51 11.15
N LYS A 90 6.83 -7.17 12.04
CA LYS A 90 8.17 -7.77 12.11
C LYS A 90 8.16 -9.15 12.76
N ASP A 91 7.14 -9.46 13.55
CA ASP A 91 6.98 -10.73 14.24
C ASP A 91 6.02 -11.64 13.44
N ARG A 92 6.58 -12.72 12.91
CA ARG A 92 5.82 -13.68 12.11
C ARG A 92 4.64 -14.32 12.88
N ASP A 93 4.82 -14.62 14.17
CA ASP A 93 3.75 -15.21 14.97
C ASP A 93 2.66 -14.18 15.30
N SER A 94 3.03 -12.90 15.49
CA SER A 94 2.07 -11.80 15.60
C SER A 94 1.24 -11.66 14.33
N VAL A 95 1.87 -11.74 13.16
CA VAL A 95 1.18 -11.69 11.85
C VAL A 95 0.23 -12.89 11.67
N ARG A 96 0.66 -14.10 12.04
CA ARG A 96 -0.20 -15.28 11.98
C ARG A 96 -1.45 -15.10 12.84
N ARG A 97 -1.31 -14.65 14.08
CA ARG A 97 -2.45 -14.37 14.98
C ARG A 97 -3.35 -13.26 14.40
N LEU A 98 -2.77 -12.22 13.81
CA LEU A 98 -3.51 -11.14 13.15
C LEU A 98 -4.40 -11.69 12.01
N VAL A 99 -3.81 -12.44 11.08
CA VAL A 99 -4.54 -13.00 9.93
C VAL A 99 -5.64 -13.96 10.39
N ALA A 100 -5.36 -14.83 11.38
CA ALA A 100 -6.36 -15.72 11.95
C ALA A 100 -7.53 -14.94 12.57
N ALA A 101 -7.27 -13.91 13.37
CA ALA A 101 -8.30 -13.10 14.02
C ALA A 101 -9.14 -12.31 13.01
N VAL A 102 -8.54 -11.79 11.92
CA VAL A 102 -9.29 -11.13 10.84
C VAL A 102 -10.18 -12.13 10.11
N THR A 103 -9.64 -13.30 9.77
CA THR A 103 -10.39 -14.36 9.07
C THR A 103 -11.57 -14.86 9.89
N GLU A 104 -11.39 -15.05 11.19
CA GLU A 104 -12.46 -15.47 12.10
C GLU A 104 -13.59 -14.44 12.19
N ARG A 105 -13.27 -13.14 12.24
CA ARG A 105 -14.23 -12.06 12.51
C ARG A 105 -14.87 -11.46 11.27
N LEU A 106 -14.14 -11.38 10.16
CA LEU A 106 -14.57 -10.69 8.94
C LEU A 106 -14.70 -11.63 7.72
N GLY A 107 -14.20 -12.87 7.84
CA GLY A 107 -14.10 -13.82 6.75
C GLY A 107 -12.73 -13.81 6.07
N ALA A 108 -12.56 -14.64 5.05
CA ALA A 108 -11.32 -14.76 4.31
C ALA A 108 -10.87 -13.40 3.75
N ILE A 109 -9.57 -13.10 3.86
CA ILE A 109 -9.02 -11.82 3.39
C ILE A 109 -8.99 -11.82 1.86
N ASP A 110 -9.75 -10.91 1.25
CA ASP A 110 -9.80 -10.71 -0.21
C ASP A 110 -8.70 -9.76 -0.67
N VAL A 111 -8.38 -8.75 0.14
CA VAL A 111 -7.39 -7.72 -0.19
C VAL A 111 -6.43 -7.52 0.98
N LEU A 112 -5.13 -7.67 0.71
CA LEU A 112 -4.07 -7.30 1.64
C LEU A 112 -3.39 -6.02 1.16
N VAL A 113 -3.33 -5.00 2.03
CA VAL A 113 -2.58 -3.77 1.80
C VAL A 113 -1.37 -3.74 2.74
N ASN A 114 -0.20 -4.06 2.21
CA ASN A 114 1.07 -3.95 2.89
C ASN A 114 1.54 -2.49 2.87
N ASN A 115 1.19 -1.74 3.93
CA ASN A 115 1.49 -0.31 4.04
C ASN A 115 2.41 0.01 5.23
N ALA A 116 2.51 -0.87 6.23
CA ALA A 116 3.40 -0.65 7.38
C ALA A 116 4.84 -0.35 6.93
N GLY A 117 5.47 0.65 7.56
CA GLY A 117 6.83 1.05 7.22
C GLY A 117 7.41 2.03 8.21
N VAL A 118 8.75 2.12 8.20
CA VAL A 118 9.56 3.09 8.94
C VAL A 118 10.50 3.82 8.00
N ILE A 119 10.91 5.01 8.38
CA ILE A 119 11.86 5.85 7.63
C ILE A 119 12.97 6.24 8.60
N GLU A 120 14.21 5.86 8.31
CA GLU A 120 15.41 6.29 8.99
C GLU A 120 16.09 7.37 8.15
N VAL A 121 16.39 8.51 8.77
CA VAL A 121 16.96 9.70 8.11
C VAL A 121 18.28 10.08 8.80
N GLY A 122 19.34 10.17 8.05
CA GLY A 122 20.65 10.64 8.52
C GLY A 122 21.80 10.26 7.58
N PRO A 123 22.96 10.90 7.72
CA PRO A 123 24.17 10.56 6.99
C PRO A 123 24.64 9.13 7.29
N VAL A 124 25.28 8.47 6.34
CA VAL A 124 25.70 7.06 6.46
C VAL A 124 26.61 6.82 7.67
N GLU A 125 27.48 7.76 8.01
CA GLU A 125 28.40 7.69 9.15
C GLU A 125 27.68 7.73 10.52
N THR A 126 26.42 8.10 10.55
CA THR A 126 25.61 8.15 11.78
C THR A 126 24.66 6.95 11.91
N MET A 127 24.62 6.10 10.90
CA MET A 127 23.77 4.90 10.87
C MET A 127 24.48 3.70 11.52
N ALA A 128 23.79 3.02 12.41
CA ALA A 128 24.24 1.74 12.97
C ALA A 128 23.66 0.56 12.17
N VAL A 129 24.24 -0.62 12.28
CA VAL A 129 23.71 -1.86 11.68
C VAL A 129 22.25 -2.08 12.07
N ALA A 130 21.89 -1.79 13.32
CA ALA A 130 20.52 -1.90 13.82
C ALA A 130 19.49 -1.04 13.05
N ASP A 131 19.90 0.09 12.46
CA ASP A 131 19.00 0.91 11.64
C ASP A 131 18.65 0.19 10.31
N TYR A 132 19.61 -0.51 9.73
CA TYR A 132 19.38 -1.34 8.54
C TYR A 132 18.51 -2.56 8.85
N GLU A 133 18.77 -3.21 9.99
CA GLU A 133 17.97 -4.36 10.46
C GLU A 133 16.53 -3.95 10.73
N GLU A 134 16.30 -2.80 11.39
CA GLU A 134 14.94 -2.27 11.66
C GLU A 134 14.21 -1.91 10.35
N ALA A 135 14.90 -1.24 9.42
CA ALA A 135 14.36 -0.92 8.10
C ALA A 135 13.97 -2.18 7.33
N MET A 136 14.85 -3.18 7.29
CA MET A 136 14.58 -4.46 6.63
C MET A 136 13.46 -5.24 7.33
N ALA A 137 13.47 -5.30 8.65
CA ALA A 137 12.45 -6.00 9.41
C ALA A 137 11.06 -5.41 9.17
N THR A 138 10.93 -4.08 9.15
CA THR A 138 9.64 -3.42 9.01
C THR A 138 9.20 -3.29 7.54
N ASN A 139 10.06 -2.76 6.66
CA ASN A 139 9.67 -2.41 5.28
C ASN A 139 9.67 -3.61 4.34
N PHE A 140 10.50 -4.64 4.60
CA PHE A 140 10.60 -5.83 3.77
C PHE A 140 9.91 -7.04 4.43
N TRP A 141 10.39 -7.50 5.59
CA TRP A 141 9.77 -8.66 6.25
C TRP A 141 8.33 -8.39 6.69
N GLY A 142 8.03 -7.16 7.11
CA GLY A 142 6.66 -6.73 7.42
C GLY A 142 5.71 -6.71 6.21
N MET A 143 6.22 -6.82 4.99
CA MET A 143 5.46 -7.06 3.76
C MET A 143 5.40 -8.56 3.42
N VAL A 144 6.52 -9.27 3.59
CA VAL A 144 6.63 -10.70 3.24
C VAL A 144 5.75 -11.55 4.14
N TYR A 145 5.79 -11.37 5.45
CA TYR A 145 5.04 -12.22 6.39
C TYR A 145 3.52 -12.16 6.17
N PRO A 146 2.85 -11.00 6.12
CA PRO A 146 1.42 -10.96 5.85
C PRO A 146 1.07 -11.54 4.48
N THR A 147 1.92 -11.30 3.48
CA THR A 147 1.74 -11.85 2.13
C THR A 147 1.74 -13.37 2.15
N LEU A 148 2.76 -13.99 2.74
CA LEU A 148 2.87 -15.45 2.80
C LEU A 148 1.75 -16.10 3.64
N GLU A 149 1.21 -15.38 4.63
CA GLU A 149 0.15 -15.89 5.48
C GLU A 149 -1.22 -15.88 4.78
N VAL A 150 -1.52 -14.88 3.92
CA VAL A 150 -2.81 -14.81 3.21
C VAL A 150 -2.80 -15.56 1.87
N LEU A 151 -1.63 -15.70 1.24
CA LEU A 151 -1.49 -16.22 -0.11
C LEU A 151 -2.06 -17.65 -0.32
N PRO A 152 -1.89 -18.62 0.59
CA PRO A 152 -2.47 -19.94 0.42
C PRO A 152 -3.99 -19.91 0.24
N SER A 153 -4.70 -19.17 1.08
CA SER A 153 -6.15 -19.03 1.00
C SER A 153 -6.61 -18.29 -0.27
N MET A 154 -5.85 -17.29 -0.72
CA MET A 154 -6.14 -16.59 -1.98
C MET A 154 -5.97 -17.52 -3.19
N ARG A 155 -4.92 -18.35 -3.21
CA ARG A 155 -4.67 -19.35 -4.24
C ARG A 155 -5.76 -20.42 -4.30
N GLU A 156 -6.17 -20.93 -3.14
CA GLU A 156 -7.22 -21.95 -3.04
C GLU A 156 -8.55 -21.45 -3.61
N ARG A 157 -8.88 -20.16 -3.39
CA ARG A 157 -10.10 -19.54 -3.93
C ARG A 157 -9.96 -19.07 -5.38
N GLY A 158 -8.74 -19.04 -5.94
CA GLY A 158 -8.48 -18.46 -7.25
C GLY A 158 -8.79 -16.96 -7.34
N ASP A 159 -8.90 -16.26 -6.21
CA ASP A 159 -9.16 -14.81 -6.11
C ASP A 159 -8.45 -14.20 -4.90
N GLY A 160 -7.76 -13.10 -5.14
CA GLY A 160 -7.10 -12.34 -4.11
C GLY A 160 -6.37 -11.12 -4.69
N ARG A 161 -6.19 -10.12 -3.86
CA ARG A 161 -5.45 -8.91 -4.24
C ARG A 161 -4.43 -8.56 -3.16
N ILE A 162 -3.18 -8.35 -3.59
CA ILE A 162 -2.09 -7.93 -2.70
C ILE A 162 -1.57 -6.60 -3.22
N VAL A 163 -1.60 -5.61 -2.37
CA VAL A 163 -1.11 -4.28 -2.70
C VAL A 163 0.08 -3.95 -1.81
N ASN A 164 1.20 -3.73 -2.44
CA ASN A 164 2.47 -3.46 -1.78
C ASN A 164 2.84 -1.98 -1.93
N ILE A 165 2.84 -1.25 -0.82
CA ILE A 165 3.26 0.16 -0.78
C ILE A 165 4.78 0.20 -0.64
N THR A 166 5.44 0.49 -1.75
CA THR A 166 6.88 0.70 -1.82
C THR A 166 7.21 2.20 -1.72
N SER A 167 8.13 2.71 -2.52
CA SER A 167 8.48 4.13 -2.58
C SER A 167 9.31 4.41 -3.83
N ILE A 168 9.39 5.66 -4.24
CA ILE A 168 10.42 6.11 -5.21
C ILE A 168 11.83 5.82 -4.67
N GLY A 169 12.03 5.84 -3.34
CA GLY A 169 13.26 5.40 -2.68
C GLY A 169 13.58 3.92 -2.85
N GLY A 170 12.66 3.11 -3.39
CA GLY A 170 12.91 1.73 -3.83
C GLY A 170 13.36 1.63 -5.29
N LYS A 171 13.45 2.73 -6.03
CA LYS A 171 13.96 2.83 -7.39
C LYS A 171 15.19 3.71 -7.52
N LEU A 172 15.33 4.68 -6.65
CA LEU A 172 16.41 5.67 -6.65
C LEU A 172 17.04 5.71 -5.27
N GLY A 173 18.37 5.80 -5.19
CA GLY A 173 19.09 6.13 -3.96
C GLY A 173 18.82 7.58 -3.59
N ILE A 174 18.32 7.80 -2.37
CA ILE A 174 18.06 9.15 -1.86
C ILE A 174 19.09 9.42 -0.77
N PRO A 175 19.84 10.54 -0.84
CA PRO A 175 20.79 10.92 0.21
C PRO A 175 20.13 10.91 1.59
N HIS A 176 20.87 10.52 2.62
CA HIS A 176 20.42 10.42 4.01
C HIS A 176 19.28 9.40 4.30
N LEU A 177 18.89 8.59 3.32
CA LEU A 177 17.83 7.56 3.46
C LEU A 177 18.36 6.14 3.14
N LEU A 178 19.62 5.85 3.39
CA LEU A 178 20.24 4.61 2.92
C LEU A 178 19.57 3.34 3.48
N PRO A 179 19.31 3.16 4.80
CA PRO A 179 18.60 1.99 5.32
C PRO A 179 17.19 1.86 4.71
N TYR A 180 16.46 2.97 4.66
CA TYR A 180 15.13 3.04 4.06
C TYR A 180 15.15 2.64 2.57
N SER A 181 16.04 3.25 1.77
CA SER A 181 16.14 2.96 0.34
C SER A 181 16.46 1.49 0.10
N ALA A 182 17.47 0.93 0.78
CA ALA A 182 17.83 -0.48 0.66
C ALA A 182 16.64 -1.41 0.93
N SER A 183 15.90 -1.17 2.02
CA SER A 183 14.72 -1.95 2.37
C SER A 183 13.58 -1.82 1.35
N LYS A 184 13.38 -0.62 0.77
CA LYS A 184 12.36 -0.38 -0.25
C LYS A 184 12.74 -0.96 -1.63
N PHE A 185 14.03 -1.04 -1.97
CA PHE A 185 14.50 -1.81 -3.14
C PHE A 185 14.20 -3.29 -2.97
N ALA A 186 14.48 -3.87 -1.80
CA ALA A 186 14.13 -5.27 -1.50
C ALA A 186 12.62 -5.52 -1.60
N ALA A 187 11.80 -4.64 -1.01
CA ALA A 187 10.35 -4.71 -1.07
C ALA A 187 9.81 -4.59 -2.51
N LEU A 188 10.41 -3.72 -3.34
CA LEU A 188 10.05 -3.59 -4.76
C LEU A 188 10.35 -4.87 -5.53
N GLY A 189 11.57 -5.43 -5.36
CA GLY A 189 11.97 -6.68 -6.01
C GLY A 189 11.04 -7.84 -5.62
N PHE A 190 10.74 -7.99 -4.33
CA PHE A 190 9.77 -8.99 -3.86
C PHE A 190 8.39 -8.82 -4.50
N SER A 191 7.87 -7.60 -4.53
CA SER A 191 6.54 -7.31 -5.09
C SER A 191 6.46 -7.64 -6.59
N GLN A 192 7.51 -7.32 -7.35
CA GLN A 192 7.59 -7.61 -8.78
C GLN A 192 7.72 -9.13 -9.03
N GLY A 193 8.59 -9.82 -8.28
CA GLY A 193 8.75 -11.27 -8.37
C GLY A 193 7.45 -12.00 -8.02
N LEU A 194 6.82 -11.63 -6.89
CA LEU A 194 5.54 -12.22 -6.49
C LEU A 194 4.46 -12.09 -7.57
N ARG A 195 4.37 -10.93 -8.22
CA ARG A 195 3.41 -10.71 -9.30
C ARG A 195 3.55 -11.74 -10.43
N VAL A 196 4.78 -12.09 -10.79
CA VAL A 196 5.07 -13.10 -11.83
C VAL A 196 4.73 -14.50 -11.33
N GLU A 197 5.14 -14.82 -10.10
CA GLU A 197 4.93 -16.14 -9.49
C GLU A 197 3.46 -16.52 -9.35
N VAL A 198 2.58 -15.56 -9.05
CA VAL A 198 1.15 -15.82 -8.81
C VAL A 198 0.25 -15.46 -9.99
N ALA A 199 0.82 -15.15 -11.16
CA ALA A 199 0.06 -14.69 -12.34
C ALA A 199 -1.02 -15.70 -12.79
N GLY A 200 -0.76 -17.00 -12.62
CA GLY A 200 -1.68 -18.10 -12.97
C GLY A 200 -2.70 -18.45 -11.87
N ASP A 201 -2.55 -17.91 -10.66
CA ASP A 201 -3.28 -18.36 -9.47
C ASP A 201 -4.57 -17.55 -9.21
N GLY A 202 -4.95 -16.64 -10.10
CA GLY A 202 -6.06 -15.71 -9.89
C GLY A 202 -5.75 -14.58 -8.90
N VAL A 203 -4.54 -14.55 -8.31
CA VAL A 203 -4.11 -13.52 -7.37
C VAL A 203 -3.49 -12.34 -8.12
N LYS A 204 -3.92 -11.13 -7.82
CA LYS A 204 -3.40 -9.90 -8.44
C LYS A 204 -2.47 -9.17 -7.47
N VAL A 205 -1.26 -8.86 -7.92
CA VAL A 205 -0.28 -8.10 -7.13
C VAL A 205 -0.09 -6.72 -7.75
N THR A 206 -0.33 -5.68 -6.96
CA THR A 206 -0.13 -4.28 -7.32
C THR A 206 1.02 -3.69 -6.53
N THR A 207 1.99 -3.10 -7.21
CA THR A 207 3.10 -2.37 -6.60
C THR A 207 2.84 -0.88 -6.70
N ALA A 208 2.48 -0.25 -5.59
CA ALA A 208 2.36 1.21 -5.51
C ALA A 208 3.73 1.82 -5.19
N ILE A 209 4.14 2.81 -5.98
CA ILE A 209 5.44 3.47 -5.87
C ILE A 209 5.20 4.96 -5.65
N PRO A 210 4.74 5.37 -4.46
CA PRO A 210 4.53 6.78 -4.18
C PRO A 210 5.85 7.55 -4.20
N GLY A 211 5.76 8.81 -4.68
CA GLY A 211 6.78 9.82 -4.46
C GLY A 211 6.66 10.44 -3.06
N LEU A 212 7.06 11.70 -2.92
CA LEU A 212 6.90 12.44 -1.67
C LEU A 212 5.40 12.65 -1.38
N MET A 213 4.98 12.37 -0.15
CA MET A 213 3.58 12.48 0.27
C MET A 213 3.47 13.27 1.57
N ARG A 214 2.54 14.21 1.63
CA ARG A 214 2.19 14.94 2.86
C ARG A 214 1.34 14.06 3.79
N THR A 215 2.01 13.14 4.47
CA THR A 215 1.38 12.17 5.41
C THR A 215 1.76 12.41 6.86
N GLY A 216 2.54 13.46 7.14
CA GLY A 216 3.17 13.67 8.45
C GLY A 216 4.37 12.74 8.69
N SER A 217 4.97 12.21 7.63
CA SER A 217 6.16 11.36 7.68
C SER A 217 7.31 11.96 8.51
N PRO A 218 7.63 13.27 8.42
CA PRO A 218 8.70 13.85 9.22
C PRO A 218 8.52 13.71 10.74
N ARG A 219 7.28 13.74 11.21
CA ARG A 219 6.98 13.58 12.66
C ARG A 219 7.18 12.15 13.15
N ASN A 220 7.24 11.20 12.24
CA ASN A 220 7.28 9.77 12.56
C ASN A 220 8.57 9.10 12.07
N ALA A 221 9.45 9.84 11.39
CA ALA A 221 10.75 9.37 10.94
C ALA A 221 11.74 9.30 12.14
N ILE A 222 12.66 8.34 12.05
CA ILE A 222 13.75 8.16 13.02
C ILE A 222 14.95 8.95 12.49
N PHE A 223 15.36 9.98 13.23
CA PHE A 223 16.49 10.83 12.82
C PHE A 223 17.77 10.43 13.52
N ARG A 224 18.86 10.35 12.75
CA ARG A 224 20.23 10.10 13.23
C ARG A 224 21.12 11.32 12.95
N GLY A 225 22.16 11.49 13.72
CA GLY A 225 23.08 12.62 13.57
C GLY A 225 22.50 13.96 14.03
N ARG A 226 22.57 15.01 13.19
CA ARG A 226 22.09 16.36 13.51
C ARG A 226 20.59 16.48 13.34
N HIS A 227 19.83 15.96 14.27
CA HIS A 227 18.37 15.82 14.22
C HIS A 227 17.62 17.02 13.62
N ARG A 228 17.94 18.27 14.04
CA ARG A 228 17.26 19.48 13.54
C ARG A 228 17.53 19.75 12.05
N ALA A 229 18.77 19.51 11.61
CA ALA A 229 19.14 19.72 10.20
C ALA A 229 18.50 18.65 9.31
N GLU A 230 18.53 17.39 9.73
CA GLU A 230 17.93 16.26 9.03
C GLU A 230 16.41 16.39 8.97
N TYR A 231 15.78 16.81 10.07
CA TYR A 231 14.33 17.07 10.10
C TYR A 231 13.95 18.19 9.13
N ALA A 232 14.71 19.30 9.12
CA ALA A 232 14.46 20.42 8.23
C ALA A 232 14.61 20.01 6.77
N TRP A 233 15.68 19.30 6.42
CA TRP A 233 15.93 18.80 5.07
C TRP A 233 14.80 17.87 4.59
N PHE A 234 14.43 16.88 5.39
CA PHE A 234 13.39 15.92 5.06
C PHE A 234 12.01 16.58 4.95
N SER A 235 11.71 17.56 5.84
CA SER A 235 10.44 18.29 5.85
C SER A 235 10.27 19.22 4.66
N ILE A 236 11.36 19.84 4.15
CA ILE A 236 11.32 20.67 2.94
C ILE A 236 10.87 19.83 1.75
N GLY A 237 11.46 18.63 1.56
CA GLY A 237 11.04 17.72 0.48
C GLY A 237 9.57 17.34 0.56
N ASP A 238 9.06 17.05 1.77
CA ASP A 238 7.67 16.64 2.02
C ASP A 238 6.66 17.81 1.83
N SER A 239 7.13 19.05 1.91
CA SER A 239 6.28 20.26 1.93
C SER A 239 6.22 21.01 0.60
N LEU A 240 7.09 20.73 -0.37
CA LEU A 240 7.18 21.48 -1.62
C LEU A 240 5.95 21.25 -2.52
N PRO A 241 5.19 22.32 -2.87
CA PRO A 241 4.08 22.22 -3.81
C PRO A 241 4.57 21.72 -5.19
N GLY A 242 3.86 20.77 -5.77
CA GLY A 242 4.20 20.16 -7.06
C GLY A 242 5.19 19.00 -7.01
N LEU A 243 5.94 18.80 -5.91
CA LEU A 243 6.80 17.63 -5.68
C LEU A 243 6.17 16.61 -4.76
N SER A 244 5.21 17.00 -3.92
CA SER A 244 4.52 16.12 -3.00
C SER A 244 3.01 16.09 -3.26
N VAL A 245 2.41 14.90 -3.11
CA VAL A 245 0.95 14.68 -3.20
C VAL A 245 0.37 14.52 -1.80
N SER A 246 -0.92 14.89 -1.62
CA SER A 246 -1.62 14.62 -0.36
C SER A 246 -1.88 13.12 -0.20
N ALA A 247 -2.04 12.66 1.05
CA ALA A 247 -2.43 11.27 1.33
C ALA A 247 -3.76 10.91 0.66
N ASP A 248 -4.74 11.83 0.65
CA ASP A 248 -6.04 11.64 0.00
C ASP A 248 -5.92 11.49 -1.53
N GLU A 249 -5.05 12.26 -2.17
CA GLU A 249 -4.82 12.13 -3.61
C GLU A 249 -4.09 10.82 -3.94
N ALA A 250 -3.10 10.44 -3.12
CA ALA A 250 -2.41 9.17 -3.26
C ALA A 250 -3.39 7.99 -3.09
N ALA A 251 -4.30 8.04 -2.11
CA ALA A 251 -5.31 7.02 -1.89
C ALA A 251 -6.33 6.93 -3.05
N ARG A 252 -6.80 8.07 -3.57
CA ARG A 252 -7.68 8.07 -4.77
C ARG A 252 -7.02 7.44 -5.99
N ARG A 253 -5.75 7.73 -6.23
CA ARG A 253 -4.98 7.08 -7.31
C ARG A 253 -4.82 5.58 -7.06
N PHE A 254 -4.68 5.20 -5.80
CA PHE A 254 -4.56 3.81 -5.39
C PHE A 254 -5.85 3.02 -5.69
N ASN A 255 -7.02 3.52 -5.36
CA ASN A 255 -8.29 2.85 -5.65
C ASN A 255 -8.51 2.66 -7.17
N GLN A 256 -7.93 3.53 -8.01
CA GLN A 256 -7.93 3.38 -9.48
C GLN A 256 -6.90 2.35 -10.00
N ILE A 257 -5.88 2.01 -9.20
CA ILE A 257 -4.79 1.08 -9.55
C ILE A 257 -5.13 -0.36 -9.14
N ALA A 258 -6.15 -0.58 -8.30
CA ALA A 258 -6.67 -1.93 -8.08
C ALA A 258 -7.11 -2.48 -9.44
N PRO A 259 -6.39 -3.45 -10.07
CA PRO A 259 -6.60 -3.76 -11.48
C PRO A 259 -8.02 -4.24 -11.69
N ALA A 260 -8.69 -3.66 -12.67
CA ALA A 260 -9.96 -4.15 -13.17
C ALA A 260 -9.84 -5.64 -13.48
N GLU A 261 -10.89 -6.40 -13.28
CA GLU A 261 -10.94 -7.83 -13.58
C GLU A 261 -10.41 -8.10 -14.99
N GLY A 262 -9.37 -8.90 -15.09
CA GLY A 262 -8.89 -9.53 -16.34
C GLY A 262 -7.66 -8.93 -17.04
N SER A 263 -6.74 -8.19 -16.44
CA SER A 263 -5.44 -7.89 -17.07
C SER A 263 -4.48 -9.07 -16.92
N SER A 264 -4.66 -10.09 -17.75
CA SER A 264 -3.58 -11.00 -18.14
C SER A 264 -2.80 -10.32 -19.25
N ALA A 265 -1.56 -9.95 -19.03
CA ALA A 265 -0.48 -9.81 -20.02
C ALA A 265 0.84 -9.85 -19.26
#